data_ddded06cdff6afd640d3bb044abfb52f
#
_entry.id   ddded06cdff6afd640d3bb044abfb52f
#
_cell.length_a   1.000
_cell.length_b   1.000
_cell.length_c   1.000
_cell.angle_alpha   90.00
_cell.angle_beta   90.00
_cell.angle_gamma   90.00
#
_symmetry.space_group_name_H-M   'P 1'
#
loop_
_entity.id
_entity.type
_entity.pdbx_description
1 polymer ?
#
loop_
_entity_poly.entity_id
_entity_poly.type
_entity_poly.pdbx_seq_one_letter_code
_entity_poly.pdbx_strand_id
1 'polypeptide(L)'
;MTAFKIIATNHTSFTVSDLDRSLAFFRDALGFEVTSKEPRNPSLIQAITGVEGAEVLIAYVRGPGHSIELIQYIEPETRGSVRPRPCDTGFSHIAYDVDNIDAAIQAAQDHSVEPIGPVVAIDQGPN
;
A
#
# COMPACT_ATOMS: atom_id res chain seq x y z
N MET A 1 30.06 -6.48 -8.31
CA MET A 1 30.23 -5.54 -7.16
C MET A 1 29.56 -4.21 -7.47
N THR A 2 28.96 -3.61 -6.47
CA THR A 2 28.36 -2.28 -6.59
C THR A 2 29.23 -1.24 -5.87
N ALA A 3 29.13 0.02 -6.31
CA ALA A 3 29.79 1.14 -5.65
C ALA A 3 29.07 1.61 -4.38
N PHE A 4 27.94 0.98 -4.03
CA PHE A 4 27.11 1.29 -2.88
C PHE A 4 26.50 0.03 -2.30
N LYS A 5 25.92 0.15 -1.11
CA LYS A 5 25.16 -0.92 -0.46
C LYS A 5 23.73 -0.45 -0.24
N ILE A 6 22.79 -1.34 -0.49
CA ILE A 6 21.43 -1.17 0.04
C ILE A 6 21.49 -1.58 1.51
N ILE A 7 21.18 -0.65 2.39
CA ILE A 7 21.29 -0.85 3.84
C ILE A 7 20.04 -1.54 4.37
N ALA A 8 18.86 -1.13 3.89
CA ALA A 8 17.57 -1.65 4.32
C ALA A 8 16.50 -1.27 3.32
N THR A 9 15.37 -1.97 3.35
CA THR A 9 14.14 -1.52 2.72
C THR A 9 13.48 -0.51 3.65
N ASN A 10 13.18 0.69 3.16
CA ASN A 10 12.56 1.74 3.96
C ASN A 10 11.04 1.56 4.01
N HIS A 11 10.40 1.62 2.84
CA HIS A 11 8.94 1.46 2.73
C HIS A 11 8.55 1.10 1.29
N THR A 12 7.32 0.61 1.17
CA THR A 12 6.60 0.51 -0.10
C THR A 12 5.48 1.54 -0.10
N SER A 13 5.23 2.18 -1.22
CA SER A 13 4.24 3.25 -1.33
C SER A 13 3.09 2.87 -2.26
N PHE A 14 1.88 3.22 -1.86
CA PHE A 14 0.68 3.13 -2.69
C PHE A 14 -0.01 4.48 -2.75
N THR A 15 -0.33 4.92 -3.96
CA THR A 15 -1.23 6.04 -4.17
C THR A 15 -2.67 5.53 -4.11
N VAL A 16 -3.46 6.11 -3.22
CA VAL A 16 -4.84 5.66 -2.94
C VAL A 16 -5.83 6.80 -3.20
N SER A 17 -7.07 6.44 -3.51
CA SER A 17 -8.12 7.42 -3.76
C SER A 17 -8.73 7.99 -2.48
N ASP A 18 -8.72 7.22 -1.39
CA ASP A 18 -9.31 7.59 -0.10
C ASP A 18 -8.40 7.06 1.01
N LEU A 19 -7.65 7.96 1.62
CA LEU A 19 -6.67 7.62 2.65
C LEU A 19 -7.33 7.06 3.91
N ASP A 20 -8.45 7.62 4.32
CA ASP A 20 -9.14 7.17 5.55
C ASP A 20 -9.67 5.74 5.39
N ARG A 21 -10.20 5.41 4.21
CA ARG A 21 -10.64 4.04 3.90
C ARG A 21 -9.46 3.07 3.90
N SER A 22 -8.35 3.45 3.28
CA SER A 22 -7.14 2.61 3.26
C SER A 22 -6.57 2.42 4.66
N LEU A 23 -6.53 3.47 5.47
CA LEU A 23 -6.08 3.38 6.86
C LEU A 23 -6.96 2.46 7.69
N ALA A 24 -8.28 2.55 7.54
CA ALA A 24 -9.21 1.65 8.22
C ALA A 24 -8.91 0.19 7.88
N PHE A 25 -8.64 -0.11 6.61
CA PHE A 25 -8.28 -1.47 6.20
C PHE A 25 -6.97 -1.94 6.85
N PHE A 26 -5.90 -1.17 6.72
CA PHE A 26 -4.59 -1.58 7.27
C PHE A 26 -4.61 -1.65 8.80
N ARG A 27 -5.21 -0.68 9.46
CA ARG A 27 -5.26 -0.62 10.93
C ARG A 27 -6.26 -1.61 11.51
N ASP A 28 -7.50 -1.59 11.02
CA ASP A 28 -8.61 -2.30 11.69
C ASP A 28 -8.76 -3.73 11.18
N ALA A 29 -8.53 -3.98 9.88
CA ALA A 29 -8.57 -5.33 9.33
C ALA A 29 -7.26 -6.09 9.52
N LEU A 30 -6.12 -5.46 9.24
CA LEU A 30 -4.82 -6.11 9.26
C LEU A 30 -4.03 -5.91 10.56
N GLY A 31 -4.47 -5.02 11.44
CA GLY A 31 -3.81 -4.77 12.72
C GLY A 31 -2.50 -3.98 12.62
N PHE A 32 -2.31 -3.22 11.54
CA PHE A 32 -1.11 -2.39 11.39
C PHE A 32 -1.19 -1.15 12.28
N GLU A 33 -0.04 -0.65 12.70
CA GLU A 33 0.08 0.59 13.46
C GLU A 33 0.18 1.79 12.52
N VAL A 34 -0.68 2.80 12.72
CA VAL A 34 -0.54 4.09 12.03
C VAL A 34 0.54 4.90 12.74
N THR A 35 1.66 5.12 12.08
CA THR A 35 2.80 5.83 12.69
C THR A 35 2.79 7.31 12.40
N SER A 36 2.15 7.74 11.31
CA SER A 36 1.96 9.16 10.99
C SER A 36 0.80 9.35 10.01
N LYS A 37 0.22 10.54 10.03
CA LYS A 37 -0.76 11.00 9.04
C LYS A 37 -0.71 12.52 8.99
N GLU A 38 -0.18 13.07 7.92
CA GLU A 38 -0.02 14.53 7.80
C GLU A 38 0.13 14.95 6.33
N PRO A 39 -0.18 16.20 6.01
CA PRO A 39 0.16 16.76 4.71
C PRO A 39 1.68 16.92 4.59
N ARG A 40 2.15 17.08 3.37
CA ARG A 40 3.54 17.40 3.08
C ARG A 40 3.62 18.75 2.38
N ASN A 41 4.79 19.38 2.50
CA ASN A 41 5.07 20.63 1.80
C ASN A 41 4.94 20.41 0.28
N PRO A 42 4.06 21.18 -0.42
CA PRO A 42 3.83 20.98 -1.85
C PRO A 42 5.09 21.12 -2.71
N SER A 43 5.96 22.07 -2.40
CA SER A 43 7.22 22.25 -3.14
C SER A 43 8.13 21.05 -3.01
N LEU A 44 8.18 20.43 -1.83
CA LEU A 44 8.96 19.23 -1.58
C LEU A 44 8.39 18.05 -2.36
N ILE A 45 7.08 17.87 -2.34
CA ILE A 45 6.41 16.78 -3.04
C ILE A 45 6.60 16.92 -4.55
N GLN A 46 6.47 18.12 -5.11
CA GLN A 46 6.74 18.35 -6.52
C GLN A 46 8.19 18.00 -6.89
N ALA A 47 9.13 18.38 -6.05
CA ALA A 47 10.55 18.08 -6.29
C ALA A 47 10.83 16.57 -6.26
N ILE A 48 10.19 15.83 -5.35
CA ILE A 48 10.39 14.39 -5.20
C ILE A 48 9.67 13.61 -6.31
N THR A 49 8.42 13.95 -6.61
CA THR A 49 7.56 13.17 -7.50
C THR A 49 7.58 13.64 -8.95
N GLY A 50 7.99 14.88 -9.21
CA GLY A 50 7.90 15.51 -10.52
C GLY A 50 6.48 15.88 -10.95
N VAL A 51 5.50 15.75 -10.05
CA VAL A 51 4.10 16.09 -10.34
C VAL A 51 3.88 17.57 -10.03
N GLU A 52 3.66 18.35 -11.08
CA GLU A 52 3.45 19.79 -10.94
C GLU A 52 2.16 20.09 -10.19
N GLY A 53 2.25 21.00 -9.22
CA GLY A 53 1.11 21.42 -8.40
C GLY A 53 0.64 20.36 -7.40
N ALA A 54 1.42 19.32 -7.14
CA ALA A 54 1.01 18.23 -6.27
C ALA A 54 0.75 18.71 -4.84
N GLU A 55 -0.41 18.34 -4.32
CA GLU A 55 -0.76 18.44 -2.91
C GLU A 55 -1.18 17.06 -2.42
N VAL A 56 -0.63 16.61 -1.31
CA VAL A 56 -0.82 15.25 -0.81
C VAL A 56 -1.11 15.22 0.68
N LEU A 57 -1.82 14.19 1.08
CA LEU A 57 -1.91 13.74 2.46
C LEU A 57 -1.27 12.35 2.52
N ILE A 58 -0.31 12.18 3.42
CA ILE A 58 0.45 10.95 3.54
C ILE A 58 0.27 10.34 4.91
N ALA A 59 0.10 9.03 4.94
CA ALA A 59 0.14 8.26 6.17
C ALA A 59 1.13 7.11 6.03
N TYR A 60 1.75 6.74 7.14
CA TYR A 60 2.57 5.54 7.23
C TYR A 60 1.88 4.54 8.14
N VAL A 61 1.85 3.29 7.72
CA VAL A 61 1.40 2.16 8.52
C VAL A 61 2.52 1.14 8.63
N ARG A 62 2.69 0.58 9.81
CA ARG A 62 3.75 -0.39 10.08
C ARG A 62 3.16 -1.74 10.46
N GLY A 63 3.51 -2.76 9.69
CA GLY A 63 3.30 -4.16 10.00
C GLY A 63 4.59 -4.85 10.39
N PRO A 64 4.58 -6.17 10.54
CA PRO A 64 5.80 -6.93 10.84
C PRO A 64 6.86 -6.73 9.74
N GLY A 65 8.01 -6.19 10.15
CA GLY A 65 9.20 -6.07 9.31
C GLY A 65 9.13 -5.06 8.17
N HIS A 66 8.05 -4.30 8.02
CA HIS A 66 7.92 -3.38 6.89
C HIS A 66 6.95 -2.24 7.16
N SER A 67 7.22 -1.09 6.55
CA SER A 67 6.35 0.08 6.55
C SER A 67 5.75 0.32 5.17
N ILE A 68 4.50 0.75 5.14
CA ILE A 68 3.79 1.13 3.93
C ILE A 68 3.44 2.61 4.02
N GLU A 69 3.76 3.33 2.96
CA GLU A 69 3.35 4.71 2.78
C GLU A 69 2.07 4.73 1.93
N LEU A 70 1.03 5.37 2.45
CA LEU A 70 -0.22 5.59 1.73
C LEU A 70 -0.32 7.05 1.37
N ILE A 71 -0.47 7.35 0.09
CA ILE A 71 -0.50 8.72 -0.41
C ILE A 71 -1.85 8.98 -1.08
N GLN A 72 -2.56 9.98 -0.61
CA GLN A 72 -3.71 10.53 -1.31
C GLN A 72 -3.34 11.87 -1.91
N TYR A 73 -3.42 12.00 -3.24
CA TYR A 73 -3.28 13.28 -3.91
C TYR A 73 -4.59 14.06 -3.80
N ILE A 74 -4.47 15.32 -3.38
CA ILE A 74 -5.57 16.28 -3.38
C ILE A 74 -5.55 17.04 -4.70
N GLU A 75 -4.35 17.41 -5.15
CA GLU A 75 -4.07 18.03 -6.45
C GLU A 75 -2.95 17.25 -7.15
N PRO A 76 -2.92 17.17 -8.48
CA PRO A 76 -3.83 17.79 -9.45
C PRO A 76 -5.17 17.04 -9.58
N GLU A 77 -6.25 17.75 -9.90
CA GLU A 77 -7.57 17.15 -10.15
C GLU A 77 -7.57 16.26 -11.39
N THR A 78 -6.67 16.50 -12.32
CA THR A 78 -6.53 15.73 -13.57
C THR A 78 -5.94 14.32 -13.37
N ARG A 79 -5.59 13.95 -12.13
CA ARG A 79 -5.05 12.63 -11.83
C ARG A 79 -6.01 11.52 -12.23
N GLY A 80 -5.47 10.44 -12.76
CA GLY A 80 -6.25 9.29 -13.19
C GLY A 80 -6.32 8.19 -12.14
N SER A 81 -7.07 7.15 -12.45
CA SER A 81 -7.12 5.91 -11.69
C SER A 81 -6.67 4.76 -12.58
N VAL A 82 -5.72 3.95 -12.10
CA VAL A 82 -5.17 2.82 -12.84
C VAL A 82 -5.68 1.54 -12.18
N ARG A 83 -6.23 0.62 -12.98
CA ARG A 83 -6.71 -0.69 -12.51
C ARG A 83 -6.12 -1.80 -13.35
N PRO A 84 -4.82 -2.06 -13.20
CA PRO A 84 -4.15 -3.08 -13.98
C PRO A 84 -4.58 -4.48 -13.54
N ARG A 85 -4.61 -5.40 -14.50
CA ARG A 85 -4.72 -6.83 -14.19
C ARG A 85 -3.37 -7.32 -13.66
N PRO A 86 -3.32 -8.44 -12.94
CA PRO A 86 -2.04 -8.99 -12.45
C PRO A 86 -1.00 -9.24 -13.56
N CYS A 87 -1.44 -9.45 -14.80
CA CYS A 87 -0.56 -9.66 -15.95
C CYS A 87 -0.09 -8.37 -16.64
N ASP A 88 -0.64 -7.23 -16.30
CA ASP A 88 -0.28 -5.97 -16.94
C ASP A 88 1.03 -5.42 -16.36
N THR A 89 1.93 -5.01 -17.24
CA THR A 89 3.20 -4.42 -16.81
C THR A 89 2.95 -3.19 -15.94
N GLY A 90 3.57 -3.15 -14.77
CA GLY A 90 3.35 -2.10 -13.77
C GLY A 90 2.49 -2.54 -12.60
N PHE A 91 1.81 -3.69 -12.70
CA PHE A 91 1.09 -4.26 -11.56
C PHE A 91 2.09 -4.70 -10.48
N SER A 92 1.71 -4.45 -9.23
CA SER A 92 2.48 -4.87 -8.06
C SER A 92 1.54 -5.35 -6.96
N HIS A 93 2.09 -6.18 -6.06
CA HIS A 93 1.34 -6.68 -4.90
C HIS A 93 2.27 -6.84 -3.71
N ILE A 94 1.70 -6.98 -2.52
CA ILE A 94 2.41 -7.40 -1.32
C ILE A 94 1.77 -8.69 -0.84
N ALA A 95 2.59 -9.65 -0.45
CA ALA A 95 2.16 -10.90 0.15
C ALA A 95 2.44 -10.89 1.65
N TYR A 96 1.49 -11.38 2.43
CA TYR A 96 1.64 -11.57 3.88
C TYR A 96 1.38 -13.03 4.24
N ASP A 97 2.23 -13.56 5.09
CA ASP A 97 1.96 -14.82 5.76
C ASP A 97 1.04 -14.57 6.95
N VAL A 98 0.00 -15.35 7.06
CA VAL A 98 -0.95 -15.27 8.18
C VAL A 98 -1.10 -16.64 8.84
N ASP A 99 -1.40 -16.65 10.11
CA ASP A 99 -1.61 -17.89 10.88
C ASP A 99 -2.99 -18.49 10.66
N ASN A 100 -3.97 -17.71 10.18
CA ASN A 100 -5.33 -18.15 9.94
C ASN A 100 -5.93 -17.43 8.75
N ILE A 101 -5.91 -18.09 7.60
CA ILE A 101 -6.40 -17.51 6.34
C ILE A 101 -7.91 -17.22 6.37
N ASP A 102 -8.70 -18.06 7.00
CA ASP A 102 -10.16 -17.85 7.06
C ASP A 102 -10.49 -16.59 7.88
N ALA A 103 -9.79 -16.38 8.99
CA ALA A 103 -9.95 -15.18 9.79
C ALA A 103 -9.48 -13.93 9.05
N ALA A 104 -8.40 -14.03 8.28
CA ALA A 104 -7.90 -12.92 7.46
C ALA A 104 -8.91 -12.53 6.38
N ILE A 105 -9.52 -13.49 5.71
CA ILE A 105 -10.56 -13.26 4.71
C ILE A 105 -11.76 -12.57 5.35
N GLN A 106 -12.21 -13.06 6.51
CA GLN A 106 -13.34 -12.46 7.22
C GLN A 106 -13.06 -11.01 7.61
N ALA A 107 -11.87 -10.74 8.12
CA ALA A 107 -11.46 -9.37 8.48
C ALA A 107 -11.46 -8.43 7.26
N ALA A 108 -11.01 -8.91 6.10
CA ALA A 108 -11.07 -8.16 4.85
C ALA A 108 -12.52 -7.89 4.42
N GLN A 109 -13.38 -8.90 4.48
CA GLN A 109 -14.79 -8.79 4.11
C GLN A 109 -15.55 -7.81 5.01
N ASP A 110 -15.24 -7.78 6.30
CA ASP A 110 -15.79 -6.81 7.26
C ASP A 110 -15.44 -5.35 6.88
N HIS A 111 -14.44 -5.17 6.04
CA HIS A 111 -14.02 -3.86 5.51
C HIS A 111 -14.31 -3.72 4.01
N SER A 112 -15.27 -4.47 3.49
CA SER A 112 -15.72 -4.41 2.08
C SER A 112 -14.62 -4.76 1.08
N VAL A 113 -13.68 -5.61 1.47
CA VAL A 113 -12.63 -6.13 0.61
C VAL A 113 -12.89 -7.62 0.39
N GLU A 114 -13.17 -7.99 -0.85
CA GLU A 114 -13.49 -9.37 -1.21
C GLU A 114 -12.30 -10.07 -1.88
N PRO A 115 -12.10 -11.37 -1.60
CA PRO A 115 -11.14 -12.16 -2.36
C PRO A 115 -11.52 -12.19 -3.85
N ILE A 116 -10.52 -12.23 -4.71
CA ILE A 116 -10.75 -12.36 -6.16
C ILE A 116 -11.09 -13.78 -6.60
N GLY A 117 -10.93 -14.74 -5.72
CA GLY A 117 -11.23 -16.14 -5.98
C GLY A 117 -11.14 -16.99 -4.72
N PRO A 118 -11.33 -18.31 -4.83
CA PRO A 118 -11.25 -19.21 -3.68
C PRO A 118 -9.82 -19.35 -3.17
N VAL A 119 -9.69 -19.80 -1.93
CA VAL A 119 -8.39 -20.18 -1.38
C VAL A 119 -7.84 -21.37 -2.18
N VAL A 120 -6.59 -21.26 -2.59
CA VAL A 120 -5.89 -22.30 -3.34
C VAL A 120 -4.77 -22.85 -2.46
N ALA A 121 -4.80 -24.17 -2.23
CA ALA A 121 -3.72 -24.85 -1.55
C ALA A 121 -2.57 -25.08 -2.54
N ILE A 122 -1.36 -24.69 -2.15
CA ILE A 122 -0.14 -24.90 -2.93
C ILE A 122 0.75 -25.82 -2.09
N ASP A 123 0.95 -27.04 -2.57
CA ASP A 123 1.73 -28.08 -1.91
C ASP A 123 3.12 -28.29 -2.54
N GLN A 124 3.46 -27.51 -3.55
CA GLN A 124 4.75 -27.52 -4.22
C GLN A 124 5.23 -26.09 -4.48
N GLY A 125 6.55 -25.90 -4.44
CA GLY A 125 7.17 -24.62 -4.70
C GLY A 125 7.74 -23.97 -3.44
N PRO A 126 8.39 -22.80 -3.59
CA PRO A 126 9.09 -22.15 -2.48
C PRO A 126 8.16 -21.40 -1.50
N ASN A 127 6.90 -21.16 -1.87
CA ASN A 127 5.93 -20.42 -1.05
C ASN A 127 4.55 -21.08 -1.10
#